data_5b3f143cea04dd6cdb8585920b6a8059
#
_entry.id   5b3f143cea04dd6cdb8585920b6a8059
#
_cell.length_a   1.000
_cell.length_b   1.000
_cell.length_c   1.000
_cell.angle_alpha   90.00
_cell.angle_beta   90.00
_cell.angle_gamma   90.00
#
_symmetry.space_group_name_H-M   'P 1'
#
loop_
_entity.id
_entity.type
_entity.pdbx_description
1 polymer ?
#
loop_
_entity_poly.entity_id
_entity_poly.type
_entity_poly.pdbx_seq_one_letter_code
_entity_poly.pdbx_strand_id
1 'polypeptide(L)'
;MANSMRHWNGHQLCAIDVETSGLDPSYHEILQICILPLDSNSLPRRDVMPFFIEMIPEFPLRVDRAAIRANKLDILRITQRGHNQEKAKDLLEDWVNKLDLPYTKYGNRKRIMPLAHNWQFDKSFIQT
;
A
#
# COMPACT_ATOMS: atom_id res chain seq x y z
N MET A 1 9.39 -21.86 14.19
CA MET A 1 9.49 -21.83 12.73
C MET A 1 9.08 -20.48 12.18
N ALA A 2 9.83 -19.94 11.24
CA ALA A 2 9.43 -18.74 10.56
C ALA A 2 8.10 -18.95 9.84
N ASN A 3 7.28 -17.89 9.74
CA ASN A 3 6.04 -17.94 8.99
C ASN A 3 6.34 -18.16 7.51
N SER A 4 5.76 -19.20 6.92
CA SER A 4 5.86 -19.41 5.49
C SER A 4 5.03 -18.38 4.74
N MET A 5 5.51 -18.00 3.56
CA MET A 5 4.82 -17.08 2.69
C MET A 5 3.54 -17.70 2.14
N ARG A 6 2.42 -16.98 2.22
CA ARG A 6 1.23 -17.33 1.46
C ARG A 6 1.38 -16.78 0.05
N HIS A 7 1.16 -17.62 -0.94
CA HIS A 7 1.42 -17.22 -2.32
C HIS A 7 0.33 -17.68 -3.28
N TRP A 8 0.20 -16.92 -4.35
CA TRP A 8 -0.55 -17.29 -5.55
C TRP A 8 0.48 -17.42 -6.69
N ASN A 9 0.62 -18.64 -7.26
CA ASN A 9 1.62 -18.93 -8.28
C ASN A 9 3.04 -18.48 -7.90
N GLY A 10 3.37 -18.57 -6.61
CA GLY A 10 4.67 -18.17 -6.09
C GLY A 10 4.83 -16.67 -5.82
N HIS A 11 3.80 -15.86 -6.08
CA HIS A 11 3.81 -14.45 -5.70
C HIS A 11 3.35 -14.29 -4.25
N GLN A 12 3.94 -13.33 -3.53
CA GLN A 12 3.56 -13.05 -2.14
C GLN A 12 2.18 -12.42 -2.08
N LEU A 13 1.23 -13.06 -1.37
CA LEU A 13 -0.05 -12.43 -1.06
C LEU A 13 0.14 -11.37 0.02
N CYS A 14 -0.40 -10.18 -0.24
CA CYS A 14 -0.40 -9.07 0.70
C CYS A 14 -1.80 -8.47 0.81
N ALA A 15 -2.25 -8.23 2.03
CA ALA A 15 -3.42 -7.41 2.25
C ALA A 15 -3.03 -5.94 2.02
N ILE A 16 -3.81 -5.22 1.21
CA ILE A 16 -3.56 -3.81 0.89
C ILE A 16 -4.79 -3.01 1.24
N ASP A 17 -4.57 -1.87 1.91
CA ASP A 17 -5.59 -0.90 2.19
C ASP A 17 -5.06 0.50 1.90
N VAL A 18 -5.85 1.32 1.21
CA VAL A 18 -5.54 2.72 0.94
C VAL A 18 -6.62 3.62 1.49
N GLU A 19 -6.21 4.76 2.00
CA GLU A 19 -7.09 5.86 2.35
C GLU A 19 -6.78 7.03 1.42
N THR A 20 -7.82 7.68 0.91
CA THR A 20 -7.70 8.70 -0.13
C THR A 20 -8.36 10.00 0.28
N SER A 21 -8.08 11.06 -0.47
CA SER A 21 -8.68 12.37 -0.24
C SER A 21 -10.09 12.50 -0.84
N GLY A 22 -10.59 11.46 -1.50
CA GLY A 22 -11.91 11.42 -2.10
C GLY A 22 -12.12 10.16 -2.93
N LEU A 23 -13.15 10.14 -3.75
CA LEU A 23 -13.58 8.94 -4.47
C LEU A 23 -13.15 8.88 -5.93
N ASP A 24 -12.67 10.00 -6.50
CA ASP A 24 -12.33 10.09 -7.91
C ASP A 24 -10.82 9.94 -8.11
N PRO A 25 -10.33 8.80 -8.66
CA PRO A 25 -8.89 8.58 -8.82
C PRO A 25 -8.21 9.52 -9.81
N SER A 26 -8.99 10.18 -10.70
CA SER A 26 -8.43 11.20 -11.60
C SER A 26 -8.30 12.58 -10.96
N TYR A 27 -8.87 12.78 -9.80
CA TYR A 27 -8.91 14.08 -9.10
C TYR A 27 -8.35 14.03 -7.69
N HIS A 28 -8.63 12.96 -6.96
CA HIS A 28 -8.20 12.79 -5.59
C HIS A 28 -6.91 11.96 -5.50
N GLU A 29 -6.29 11.97 -4.33
CA GLU A 29 -4.97 11.38 -4.12
C GLU A 29 -5.02 10.34 -3.01
N ILE A 30 -4.06 9.40 -3.06
CA ILE A 30 -3.79 8.51 -1.93
C ILE A 30 -3.15 9.32 -0.82
N LEU A 31 -3.67 9.18 0.41
CA LEU A 31 -3.11 9.81 1.60
C LEU A 31 -2.45 8.80 2.54
N GLN A 32 -2.82 7.53 2.45
CA GLN A 32 -2.28 6.49 3.32
C GLN A 32 -2.30 5.16 2.61
N ILE A 33 -1.22 4.38 2.73
CA ILE A 33 -1.13 3.02 2.22
C ILE A 33 -0.66 2.11 3.34
N CYS A 34 -1.33 0.98 3.51
CA CYS A 34 -0.91 -0.10 4.39
C CYS A 34 -0.82 -1.40 3.59
N ILE A 35 0.31 -2.10 3.68
CA ILE A 35 0.53 -3.38 3.01
C ILE A 35 1.01 -4.39 4.03
N LEU A 36 0.25 -5.49 4.18
CA LEU A 36 0.53 -6.57 5.13
C LEU A 36 0.83 -7.86 4.36
N PRO A 37 2.08 -8.32 4.30
CA PRO A 37 2.37 -9.64 3.75
C PRO A 37 1.73 -10.73 4.60
N LEU A 38 1.17 -11.74 3.94
CA LEU A 38 0.44 -12.81 4.61
C LEU A 38 1.25 -14.11 4.64
N ASP A 39 1.11 -14.84 5.74
CA ASP A 39 1.66 -16.18 5.88
C ASP A 39 0.70 -17.23 5.31
N SER A 40 1.10 -18.51 5.39
CA SER A 40 0.31 -19.61 4.84
C SER A 40 -1.06 -19.80 5.51
N ASN A 41 -1.28 -19.21 6.67
CA ASN A 41 -2.54 -19.23 7.40
C ASN A 41 -3.40 -17.98 7.17
N SER A 42 -3.03 -17.13 6.21
CA SER A 42 -3.72 -15.88 5.93
C SER A 42 -3.63 -14.84 7.06
N LEU A 43 -2.60 -14.94 7.89
CA LEU A 43 -2.30 -13.99 8.95
C LEU A 43 -1.10 -13.14 8.54
N PRO A 44 -0.96 -11.92 9.11
CA PRO A 44 0.22 -11.11 8.84
C PRO A 44 1.51 -11.86 9.17
N ARG A 45 2.47 -11.84 8.28
CA ARG A 45 3.79 -12.43 8.52
C ARG A 45 4.47 -11.67 9.67
N ARG A 46 5.05 -12.42 10.61
CA ARG A 46 5.73 -11.85 11.78
C ARG A 46 7.21 -11.57 11.53
N ASP A 47 7.76 -12.14 10.47
CA ASP A 47 9.18 -12.05 10.12
C ASP A 47 9.50 -10.82 9.26
N VAL A 48 8.49 -10.05 8.81
CA VAL A 48 8.66 -8.83 8.04
C VAL A 48 7.84 -7.70 8.62
N MET A 49 8.35 -6.47 8.48
CA MET A 49 7.60 -5.29 8.88
C MET A 49 6.53 -4.99 7.84
N PRO A 50 5.28 -4.70 8.25
CA PRO A 50 4.30 -4.16 7.33
C PRO A 50 4.78 -2.84 6.74
N PHE A 51 4.35 -2.55 5.51
CA PHE A 51 4.56 -1.24 4.94
C PHE A 51 3.39 -0.33 5.32
N PHE A 52 3.68 0.80 5.91
CA PHE A 52 2.70 1.83 6.22
C PHE A 52 3.30 3.18 5.92
N ILE A 53 2.58 3.99 5.14
CA ILE A 53 3.04 5.33 4.81
C ILE A 53 1.86 6.29 4.68
N GLU A 54 2.09 7.53 5.10
CA GLU A 54 1.18 8.64 4.88
C GLU A 54 1.82 9.61 3.91
N MET A 55 1.03 10.12 2.95
CA MET A 55 1.51 11.00 1.89
C MET A 55 0.86 12.36 1.99
N ILE A 56 1.69 13.39 1.84
CA ILE A 56 1.22 14.77 1.81
C ILE A 56 0.45 14.99 0.50
N PRO A 57 -0.79 15.52 0.55
CA PRO A 57 -1.50 15.82 -0.69
C PRO A 57 -0.77 16.87 -1.51
N GLU A 58 -0.54 16.56 -2.78
CA GLU A 58 0.04 17.50 -3.75
C GLU A 58 -0.93 18.63 -4.06
N PHE A 59 -2.24 18.32 -4.03
CA PHE A 59 -3.30 19.28 -4.31
C PHE A 59 -4.24 19.42 -3.10
N PRO A 60 -3.85 20.16 -2.08
CA PRO A 60 -4.64 20.25 -0.84
C PRO A 60 -6.07 20.75 -1.02
N LEU A 61 -6.30 21.59 -2.05
CA LEU A 61 -7.64 22.13 -2.32
C LEU A 61 -8.59 21.08 -2.91
N ARG A 62 -8.08 19.93 -3.35
CA ARG A 62 -8.88 18.81 -3.85
C ARG A 62 -9.31 17.83 -2.77
N VAL A 63 -8.91 18.05 -1.54
CA VAL A 63 -9.25 17.16 -0.43
C VAL A 63 -10.74 17.28 -0.11
N ASP A 64 -11.44 16.14 -0.15
CA ASP A 64 -12.85 16.08 0.23
C ASP A 64 -12.95 15.89 1.75
N ARG A 65 -13.55 16.87 2.44
CA ARG A 65 -13.70 16.83 3.89
C ARG A 65 -14.53 15.64 4.37
N ALA A 66 -15.53 15.22 3.59
CA ALA A 66 -16.34 14.06 3.93
C ALA A 66 -15.51 12.78 3.92
N ALA A 67 -14.59 12.63 2.92
CA ALA A 67 -13.68 11.50 2.86
C ALA A 67 -12.74 11.47 4.06
N ILE A 68 -12.17 12.63 4.42
CA ILE A 68 -11.28 12.75 5.58
C ILE A 68 -11.98 12.34 6.87
N ARG A 69 -13.23 12.76 7.05
CA ARG A 69 -14.02 12.35 8.23
C ARG A 69 -14.38 10.87 8.22
N ALA A 70 -14.76 10.34 7.06
CA ALA A 70 -15.11 8.93 6.92
C ALA A 70 -13.90 8.01 7.22
N ASN A 71 -12.73 8.41 6.75
CA ASN A 71 -11.47 7.66 6.92
C ASN A 71 -10.77 7.97 8.24
N LYS A 72 -11.29 8.89 9.03
CA LYS A 72 -10.73 9.32 10.32
C LYS A 72 -9.26 9.76 10.22
N LEU A 73 -8.91 10.40 9.12
CA LEU A 73 -7.55 10.88 8.88
C LEU A 73 -7.31 12.21 9.57
N ASP A 74 -6.10 12.38 10.10
CA ASP A 74 -5.62 13.65 10.62
C ASP A 74 -4.82 14.35 9.52
N ILE A 75 -5.49 15.17 8.73
CA ILE A 75 -4.87 15.83 7.58
C ILE A 75 -3.77 16.81 8.00
N LEU A 76 -3.89 17.40 9.17
CA LEU A 76 -2.86 18.30 9.68
C LEU A 76 -1.57 17.54 9.99
N ARG A 77 -1.69 16.39 10.66
CA ARG A 77 -0.55 15.52 10.94
C ARG A 77 0.09 15.02 9.65
N ILE A 78 -0.73 14.59 8.68
CA ILE A 78 -0.23 14.11 7.39
C ILE A 78 0.54 15.21 6.67
N THR A 79 0.03 16.44 6.67
CA THR A 79 0.71 17.58 6.05
C THR A 79 2.04 17.89 6.71
N GLN A 80 2.14 17.70 8.03
CA GLN A 80 3.36 17.99 8.79
C GLN A 80 4.38 16.86 8.76
N ARG A 81 3.93 15.60 8.76
CA ARG A 81 4.78 14.42 8.98
C ARG A 81 4.77 13.41 7.85
N GLY A 82 3.88 13.56 6.88
CA GLY A 82 3.80 12.67 5.74
C GLY A 82 4.97 12.85 4.78
N HIS A 83 5.04 11.98 3.79
CA HIS A 83 6.04 12.02 2.73
C HIS A 83 5.41 12.53 1.43
N ASN A 84 6.21 13.17 0.57
CA ASN A 84 5.76 13.46 -0.79
C ASN A 84 5.68 12.14 -1.60
N GLN A 85 5.03 12.21 -2.76
CA GLN A 85 4.80 11.02 -3.58
C GLN A 85 6.09 10.35 -4.04
N GLU A 86 7.09 11.13 -4.40
CA GLU A 86 8.37 10.63 -4.88
C GLU A 86 9.11 9.86 -3.78
N LYS A 87 9.16 10.42 -2.58
CA LYS A 87 9.74 9.76 -1.42
C LYS A 87 8.98 8.51 -1.02
N ALA A 88 7.64 8.57 -1.09
CA ALA A 88 6.78 7.41 -0.81
C ALA A 88 7.07 6.26 -1.77
N LYS A 89 7.25 6.54 -3.05
CA LYS A 89 7.59 5.56 -4.06
C LYS A 89 8.94 4.90 -3.77
N ASP A 90 9.95 5.68 -3.42
CA ASP A 90 11.26 5.17 -3.06
C ASP A 90 11.21 4.25 -1.84
N LEU A 91 10.46 4.65 -0.82
CA LEU A 91 10.28 3.84 0.39
C LEU A 91 9.55 2.54 0.09
N LEU A 92 8.56 2.56 -0.78
CA LEU A 92 7.85 1.35 -1.21
C LEU A 92 8.78 0.40 -1.96
N GLU A 93 9.57 0.91 -2.89
CA GLU A 93 10.53 0.10 -3.64
C GLU A 93 11.57 -0.55 -2.72
N ASP A 94 12.10 0.21 -1.75
CA ASP A 94 13.03 -0.32 -0.75
C ASP A 94 12.38 -1.44 0.07
N TRP A 95 11.14 -1.23 0.50
CA TRP A 95 10.43 -2.23 1.30
C TRP A 95 10.18 -3.52 0.50
N VAL A 96 9.75 -3.40 -0.76
CA VAL A 96 9.54 -4.55 -1.64
C VAL A 96 10.86 -5.32 -1.86
N ASN A 97 11.95 -4.59 -2.05
CA ASN A 97 13.27 -5.21 -2.21
C ASN A 97 13.71 -5.99 -0.98
N LYS A 98 13.37 -5.52 0.22
CA LYS A 98 13.67 -6.21 1.48
C LYS A 98 12.80 -7.44 1.72
N LEU A 99 11.70 -7.61 1.01
CA LEU A 99 10.91 -8.84 1.07
C LEU A 99 11.64 -10.05 0.48
N ASP A 100 12.69 -9.82 -0.29
CA ASP A 100 13.51 -10.86 -0.91
C ASP A 100 12.66 -11.88 -1.67
N LEU A 101 11.80 -11.39 -2.55
CA LEU A 101 10.93 -12.24 -3.35
C LEU A 101 11.73 -13.10 -4.31
N PRO A 102 11.38 -14.39 -4.47
CA PRO A 102 12.09 -15.28 -5.38
C PRO A 102 11.94 -14.85 -6.84
N TYR A 103 12.87 -15.29 -7.67
CA TYR A 103 12.80 -15.08 -9.10
C TYR A 103 12.03 -16.22 -9.78
N THR A 104 11.38 -15.92 -10.89
CA THR A 104 10.79 -16.95 -11.76
C THR A 104 11.91 -17.68 -12.49
N LYS A 105 11.56 -18.80 -13.13
CA LYS A 105 12.51 -19.57 -13.96
C LYS A 105 13.06 -18.76 -15.15
N TYR A 106 12.40 -17.65 -15.51
CA TYR A 106 12.84 -16.77 -16.60
C TYR A 106 13.66 -15.58 -16.10
N GLY A 107 14.04 -15.55 -14.82
CA GLY A 107 14.83 -14.48 -14.24
C GLY A 107 14.06 -13.25 -13.80
N ASN A 108 12.73 -13.26 -13.91
CA ASN A 108 11.90 -12.17 -13.43
C ASN A 108 11.60 -12.34 -11.93
N ARG A 109 11.69 -11.24 -11.17
CA ARG A 109 11.35 -11.27 -9.77
C ARG A 109 9.86 -11.48 -9.58
N LYS A 110 9.47 -12.36 -8.66
CA LYS A 110 8.06 -12.56 -8.31
C LYS A 110 7.51 -11.32 -7.62
N ARG A 111 6.22 -11.10 -7.78
CA ARG A 111 5.55 -9.87 -7.38
C ARG A 111 4.71 -10.08 -6.14
N ILE A 112 4.28 -8.96 -5.57
CA ILE A 112 3.21 -8.93 -4.59
C ILE A 112 1.89 -9.17 -5.31
N MET A 113 1.08 -10.09 -4.76
CA MET A 113 -0.29 -10.32 -5.22
C MET A 113 -1.23 -9.64 -4.23
N PRO A 114 -1.96 -8.59 -4.63
CA PRO A 114 -2.79 -7.84 -3.70
C PRO A 114 -4.08 -8.57 -3.34
N LEU A 115 -4.50 -8.38 -2.09
CA LEU A 115 -5.79 -8.80 -1.57
C LEU A 115 -6.39 -7.62 -0.79
N ALA A 116 -7.52 -7.10 -1.24
CA ALA A 116 -8.16 -5.95 -0.62
C ALA A 116 -9.67 -6.12 -0.59
N HIS A 117 -10.32 -5.46 0.38
CA HIS A 117 -11.77 -5.50 0.53
C HIS A 117 -12.48 -4.96 -0.72
N ASN A 118 -11.98 -3.88 -1.29
CA ASN A 118 -12.48 -3.29 -2.53
C ASN A 118 -11.32 -3.00 -3.47
N TRP A 119 -10.77 -4.06 -4.05
CA TRP A 119 -9.57 -3.96 -4.87
C TRP A 119 -9.75 -3.05 -6.09
N GLN A 120 -10.93 -3.03 -6.71
CA GLN A 120 -11.17 -2.15 -7.86
C GLN A 120 -10.96 -0.68 -7.51
N PHE A 121 -11.43 -0.26 -6.33
CA PHE A 121 -11.22 1.10 -5.84
C PHE A 121 -9.73 1.37 -5.57
N ASP A 122 -9.09 0.53 -4.77
CA ASP A 122 -7.69 0.70 -4.39
C ASP A 122 -6.77 0.69 -5.62
N LYS A 123 -7.02 -0.23 -6.55
CA LYS A 123 -6.28 -0.36 -7.79
C LYS A 123 -6.37 0.90 -8.65
N SER A 124 -7.55 1.51 -8.74
CA SER A 124 -7.77 2.70 -9.56
C SER A 124 -6.89 3.88 -9.09
N PHE A 125 -6.65 4.00 -7.79
CA PHE A 125 -5.75 5.01 -7.24
C PHE A 125 -4.28 4.64 -7.41
N ILE A 126 -3.92 3.39 -7.19
CA ILE A 126 -2.52 2.94 -7.27
C ILE A 126 -1.98 3.03 -8.68
N GLN A 127 -2.80 2.77 -9.70
CA GLN A 127 -2.41 2.78 -11.10
C GLN A 127 -2.47 4.14 -11.77
N THR A 128 -2.97 5.14 -11.08
CA THR A 128 -3.10 6.50 -11.64
C THR A 128 -1.81 7.32 -11.54
#